data_1dc09d227c6c3c9e43fcaf88b02690d1
#
_entry.id   1dc09d227c6c3c9e43fcaf88b02690d1
#
_cell.length_a   1.000
_cell.length_b   1.000
_cell.length_c   1.000
_cell.angle_alpha   90.00
_cell.angle_beta   90.00
_cell.angle_gamma   90.00
#
_symmetry.space_group_name_H-M   'P 1'
#
loop_
_entity.id
_entity.type
_entity.pdbx_description
1 polymer ?
#
loop_
_entity_poly.entity_id
_entity_poly.type
_entity_poly.pdbx_seq_one_letter_code
_entity_poly.pdbx_strand_id
1 'polypeptide(L)'
;LKQSVLAGVPKVGKTLIPTVPTMLPKILLTFLCCMTVAFAAPLNVLFIAVDDLRPEIGCYGAAHMRTPHLDRLAAQGMLFERAYCQVAVCNPSRSSVLSGTRPDTTGVLDNQHFMRTNMPDVISLPQHFKNHGYTSLSLGKIFHHSEREPGDDPQSWSEPAWYHGDPYKHWFTQESLDYVKQLKALPKAKQPKQMRAAPFEAADEADDSYPDAQTAAKAIETLQRLKAEAKPFFLGVGFVKPHLPFTCPQKYWDLYPEISIQLAANAQRPKDAPEPAFHNNYELRSYGTVPENGPISDAMALKLIRGYRACVSFMDAQLGRVLAELDRLGLRENTLIVLWGDHGYHLGEQRLWTKMTNFEHGTRVPLLVSFPGMKTAGKGTRALVELVDLYPTLAQLCDLPLPKHLEGTSFAPLLENPDQPWKKAAFSQYLRPGKPPIKGHSIRTDQWRYTEWRDPKQNLVGTELYDASESQNLAADPAHAERVNQLAAQLRAGWQAAKP
;
A
#
# COMPACT_ATOMS: atom_id res chain seq x y z
N LEU A 1 49.27 25.91 -84.16
CA LEU A 1 50.30 26.66 -85.00
C LEU A 1 51.22 27.44 -84.07
N LYS A 2 52.51 27.00 -84.15
CA LYS A 2 53.77 27.73 -84.19
C LYS A 2 54.14 28.54 -82.91
N GLN A 3 55.17 28.04 -82.22
CA GLN A 3 56.57 28.35 -82.37
C GLN A 3 56.96 29.77 -82.00
N SER A 4 57.84 29.97 -81.11
CA SER A 4 59.25 29.74 -80.90
C SER A 4 59.84 31.07 -80.50
N VAL A 5 60.88 31.31 -79.78
CA VAL A 5 62.27 30.95 -79.76
C VAL A 5 62.98 31.79 -78.69
N LEU A 6 63.76 31.19 -77.85
CA LEU A 6 65.12 31.48 -77.42
C LEU A 6 65.62 32.84 -76.91
N ALA A 7 66.27 32.76 -75.87
CA ALA A 7 67.72 33.09 -75.54
C ALA A 7 67.86 34.21 -74.49
N GLY A 8 68.64 33.98 -73.49
CA GLY A 8 69.99 34.41 -73.17
C GLY A 8 70.27 34.50 -71.66
N VAL A 9 71.27 33.75 -71.25
CA VAL A 9 71.90 33.77 -69.92
C VAL A 9 72.87 35.00 -69.84
N PRO A 10 73.16 35.60 -68.68
CA PRO A 10 74.31 35.12 -67.93
C PRO A 10 74.13 35.12 -66.40
N LYS A 11 74.94 34.28 -65.74
CA LYS A 11 75.29 34.11 -64.34
C LYS A 11 75.90 35.36 -63.73
N VAL A 12 75.62 35.68 -62.44
CA VAL A 12 76.55 36.16 -61.43
C VAL A 12 75.99 35.99 -60.03
N GLY A 13 76.78 35.48 -59.07
CA GLY A 13 76.97 35.88 -57.70
C GLY A 13 76.16 35.14 -56.62
N LYS A 14 76.84 34.21 -55.98
CA LYS A 14 76.42 33.67 -54.64
C LYS A 14 76.60 34.73 -53.57
N THR A 15 75.57 34.99 -52.77
CA THR A 15 75.71 35.54 -51.42
C THR A 15 74.87 34.71 -50.48
N LEU A 16 75.50 34.10 -49.49
CA LEU A 16 74.93 33.37 -48.39
C LEU A 16 74.28 34.32 -47.39
N ILE A 17 73.01 34.15 -47.09
CA ILE A 17 72.31 34.78 -45.95
C ILE A 17 71.78 33.65 -45.05
N PRO A 18 72.01 33.67 -43.73
CA PRO A 18 71.65 32.61 -42.83
C PRO A 18 70.16 32.51 -42.58
N THR A 19 69.64 31.30 -42.66
CA THR A 19 68.24 30.95 -42.34
C THR A 19 68.03 30.90 -40.83
N VAL A 20 67.14 31.75 -40.30
CA VAL A 20 66.59 31.68 -38.95
C VAL A 20 65.41 30.67 -38.99
N PRO A 21 65.37 29.65 -38.12
CA PRO A 21 64.21 28.77 -38.07
C PRO A 21 63.03 29.44 -37.33
N THR A 22 61.98 29.74 -38.04
CA THR A 22 60.70 30.11 -37.48
C THR A 22 60.05 28.91 -36.80
N MET A 23 60.09 28.83 -35.48
CA MET A 23 59.25 27.94 -34.66
C MET A 23 57.83 28.48 -34.66
N LEU A 24 56.90 27.79 -35.35
CA LEU A 24 55.46 27.95 -35.13
C LEU A 24 55.09 27.23 -33.82
N PRO A 25 54.42 27.89 -32.85
CA PRO A 25 53.89 27.20 -31.70
C PRO A 25 52.69 26.31 -32.13
N LYS A 26 52.85 25.00 -31.96
CA LYS A 26 51.70 24.05 -31.99
C LYS A 26 50.79 24.35 -30.80
N ILE A 27 49.70 25.10 -31.03
CA ILE A 27 48.62 25.25 -30.07
C ILE A 27 47.93 23.91 -30.05
N LEU A 28 48.25 23.12 -29.02
CA LEU A 28 47.54 21.89 -28.68
C LEU A 28 46.18 22.28 -28.07
N LEU A 29 45.14 22.35 -28.87
CA LEU A 29 43.78 22.57 -28.42
C LEU A 29 43.31 21.30 -27.70
N THR A 30 43.54 21.22 -26.39
CA THR A 30 43.02 20.20 -25.53
C THR A 30 41.51 20.42 -25.38
N PHE A 31 40.70 19.74 -26.15
CA PHE A 31 39.26 19.63 -25.92
C PHE A 31 39.06 18.90 -24.59
N LEU A 32 38.86 19.65 -23.52
CA LEU A 32 38.38 19.16 -22.24
C LEU A 32 36.92 18.76 -22.46
N CYS A 33 36.69 17.52 -22.86
CA CYS A 33 35.37 16.94 -22.91
C CYS A 33 34.88 16.84 -21.45
N CYS A 34 34.21 17.90 -20.95
CA CYS A 34 33.43 17.83 -19.73
C CYS A 34 32.34 16.78 -20.00
N MET A 35 32.59 15.51 -19.68
CA MET A 35 31.53 14.55 -19.45
C MET A 35 30.72 15.07 -18.27
N THR A 36 29.68 15.84 -18.54
CA THR A 36 28.60 16.03 -17.59
C THR A 36 28.00 14.67 -17.36
N VAL A 37 28.35 14.05 -16.23
CA VAL A 37 27.58 12.91 -15.71
C VAL A 37 26.19 13.50 -15.48
N ALA A 38 25.30 13.26 -16.41
CA ALA A 38 23.89 13.55 -16.21
C ALA A 38 23.44 12.60 -15.10
N PHE A 39 23.42 13.08 -13.85
CA PHE A 39 22.70 12.40 -12.80
C PHE A 39 21.24 12.33 -13.27
N ALA A 40 20.71 11.11 -13.37
CA ALA A 40 19.30 10.94 -13.61
C ALA A 40 18.53 11.77 -12.56
N ALA A 41 17.53 12.53 -13.00
CA ALA A 41 16.72 13.30 -12.06
C ALA A 41 16.12 12.34 -11.01
N PRO A 42 16.09 12.73 -9.72
CA PRO A 42 15.54 11.89 -8.67
C PRO A 42 14.09 11.54 -9.00
N LEU A 43 13.70 10.28 -8.81
CA LEU A 43 12.32 9.83 -9.05
C LEU A 43 11.37 10.52 -8.10
N ASN A 44 10.25 11.01 -8.60
CA ASN A 44 9.09 11.32 -7.78
C ASN A 44 8.48 10.04 -7.22
N VAL A 45 7.76 10.15 -6.11
CA VAL A 45 7.01 9.03 -5.53
C VAL A 45 5.53 9.38 -5.44
N LEU A 46 4.68 8.56 -6.06
CA LEU A 46 3.24 8.56 -5.87
C LEU A 46 2.88 7.33 -5.01
N PHE A 47 2.60 7.57 -3.73
CA PHE A 47 2.37 6.56 -2.71
C PHE A 47 0.88 6.45 -2.40
N ILE A 48 0.22 5.41 -2.94
CA ILE A 48 -1.23 5.24 -2.91
C ILE A 48 -1.59 4.18 -1.87
N ALA A 49 -2.27 4.59 -0.82
CA ALA A 49 -2.81 3.72 0.22
C ALA A 49 -4.32 3.53 0.02
N VAL A 50 -4.82 2.30 0.13
CA VAL A 50 -6.25 1.99 0.02
C VAL A 50 -6.69 1.24 1.27
N ASP A 51 -7.70 1.79 1.97
CA ASP A 51 -8.18 1.25 3.24
C ASP A 51 -9.10 0.04 3.03
N ASP A 52 -8.89 -1.03 3.80
CA ASP A 52 -9.68 -2.27 3.73
C ASP A 52 -9.67 -2.99 2.36
N LEU A 53 -8.67 -2.75 1.49
CA LEU A 53 -8.61 -3.38 0.18
C LEU A 53 -8.01 -4.78 0.27
N ARG A 54 -8.83 -5.81 -0.01
CA ARG A 54 -8.36 -7.19 -0.16
C ARG A 54 -7.99 -7.51 -1.62
N PRO A 55 -7.21 -8.56 -1.90
CA PRO A 55 -6.80 -8.92 -3.27
C PRO A 55 -7.94 -9.59 -4.07
N GLU A 56 -9.18 -9.08 -3.96
CA GLU A 56 -10.33 -9.42 -4.80
C GLU A 56 -10.52 -8.32 -5.84
N ILE A 57 -9.59 -8.25 -6.79
CA ILE A 57 -9.55 -7.28 -7.90
C ILE A 57 -9.13 -7.98 -9.19
N GLY A 58 -9.40 -7.39 -10.36
CA GLY A 58 -9.20 -8.03 -11.66
C GLY A 58 -7.81 -8.60 -11.86
N CYS A 59 -6.76 -7.82 -11.65
CA CYS A 59 -5.37 -8.25 -11.81
C CYS A 59 -4.91 -9.36 -10.83
N TYR A 60 -5.67 -9.65 -9.77
CA TYR A 60 -5.47 -10.80 -8.88
C TYR A 60 -6.35 -12.01 -9.26
N GLY A 61 -6.99 -11.98 -10.44
CA GLY A 61 -7.78 -13.10 -10.97
C GLY A 61 -9.27 -13.05 -10.63
N ALA A 62 -9.78 -12.00 -9.98
CA ALA A 62 -11.20 -11.84 -9.69
C ALA A 62 -11.96 -11.29 -10.92
N ALA A 63 -12.23 -12.16 -11.90
CA ALA A 63 -12.83 -11.77 -13.19
C ALA A 63 -14.21 -11.10 -13.09
N HIS A 64 -14.91 -11.26 -11.97
CA HIS A 64 -16.18 -10.60 -11.69
C HIS A 64 -16.03 -9.14 -11.27
N MET A 65 -14.82 -8.70 -10.88
CA MET A 65 -14.56 -7.32 -10.47
C MET A 65 -14.40 -6.37 -11.67
N ARG A 66 -14.75 -5.12 -11.44
CA ARG A 66 -14.61 -4.05 -12.44
C ARG A 66 -13.58 -3.03 -11.92
N THR A 67 -12.31 -3.31 -12.24
CA THR A 67 -11.15 -2.56 -11.72
C THR A 67 -10.13 -2.22 -12.83
N PRO A 68 -10.57 -1.58 -13.94
CA PRO A 68 -9.74 -1.39 -15.14
C PRO A 68 -8.48 -0.55 -14.87
N HIS A 69 -8.49 0.36 -13.90
CA HIS A 69 -7.34 1.22 -13.63
C HIS A 69 -6.28 0.52 -12.76
N LEU A 70 -6.70 -0.31 -11.80
CA LEU A 70 -5.80 -1.23 -11.08
C LEU A 70 -5.19 -2.25 -12.03
N ASP A 71 -5.99 -2.83 -12.93
CA ASP A 71 -5.53 -3.80 -13.91
C ASP A 71 -4.50 -3.17 -14.87
N ARG A 72 -4.75 -1.93 -15.32
CA ARG A 72 -3.79 -1.17 -16.12
C ARG A 72 -2.50 -0.87 -15.36
N LEU A 73 -2.59 -0.48 -14.09
CA LEU A 73 -1.40 -0.24 -13.26
C LEU A 73 -0.57 -1.52 -13.09
N ALA A 74 -1.21 -2.66 -12.85
CA ALA A 74 -0.56 -3.96 -12.77
C ALA A 74 0.14 -4.35 -14.10
N ALA A 75 -0.52 -4.09 -15.24
CA ALA A 75 0.06 -4.33 -16.57
C ALA A 75 1.28 -3.43 -16.89
N GLN A 76 1.37 -2.27 -16.25
CA GLN A 76 2.47 -1.30 -16.39
C GLN A 76 3.52 -1.40 -15.28
N GLY A 77 3.32 -2.28 -14.30
CA GLY A 77 4.17 -2.48 -13.14
C GLY A 77 4.38 -3.95 -12.82
N MET A 78 4.72 -4.22 -11.57
CA MET A 78 4.80 -5.57 -11.02
C MET A 78 3.72 -5.78 -9.96
N LEU A 79 3.08 -6.96 -10.03
CA LEU A 79 2.10 -7.42 -9.06
C LEU A 79 2.77 -8.35 -8.05
N PHE A 80 2.57 -8.10 -6.76
CA PHE A 80 3.01 -8.98 -5.68
C PHE A 80 1.83 -9.85 -5.21
N GLU A 81 1.81 -11.11 -5.62
CA GLU A 81 0.68 -12.01 -5.32
C GLU A 81 0.53 -12.28 -3.81
N ARG A 82 1.61 -12.19 -3.05
CA ARG A 82 1.68 -12.59 -1.63
C ARG A 82 2.36 -11.51 -0.78
N ALA A 83 1.72 -10.36 -0.67
CA ALA A 83 2.09 -9.30 0.26
C ALA A 83 1.24 -9.38 1.54
N TYR A 84 1.86 -9.16 2.71
CA TYR A 84 1.21 -9.33 4.01
C TYR A 84 1.44 -8.12 4.91
N CYS A 85 0.38 -7.69 5.61
CA CYS A 85 0.47 -6.68 6.67
C CYS A 85 0.94 -7.32 7.99
N GLN A 86 1.52 -6.51 8.87
CA GLN A 86 2.01 -6.95 10.17
C GLN A 86 0.90 -7.12 11.19
N VAL A 87 -0.17 -6.31 11.07
CA VAL A 87 -1.41 -6.42 11.87
C VAL A 87 -2.59 -6.08 10.98
N ALA A 88 -3.62 -6.89 10.96
CA ALA A 88 -4.85 -6.62 10.21
C ALA A 88 -5.74 -5.57 10.91
N VAL A 89 -5.19 -4.37 11.13
CA VAL A 89 -5.84 -3.17 11.68
C VAL A 89 -5.16 -1.93 11.11
N CYS A 90 -5.93 -0.90 10.75
CA CYS A 90 -5.42 0.26 10.01
C CYS A 90 -4.20 0.92 10.68
N ASN A 91 -4.33 1.37 11.94
CA ASN A 91 -3.24 2.11 12.58
C ASN A 91 -1.97 1.26 12.79
N PRO A 92 -2.00 0.05 13.35
CA PRO A 92 -0.81 -0.78 13.49
C PRO A 92 -0.12 -1.11 12.17
N SER A 93 -0.91 -1.44 11.13
CA SER A 93 -0.36 -1.71 9.80
C SER A 93 0.31 -0.47 9.21
N ARG A 94 -0.39 0.66 9.18
CA ARG A 94 0.13 1.93 8.65
C ARG A 94 1.35 2.42 9.45
N SER A 95 1.34 2.29 10.76
CA SER A 95 2.49 2.61 11.62
C SER A 95 3.70 1.76 11.26
N SER A 96 3.52 0.45 11.01
CA SER A 96 4.62 -0.43 10.59
C SER A 96 5.17 -0.05 9.21
N VAL A 97 4.31 0.24 8.23
CA VAL A 97 4.72 0.69 6.89
C VAL A 97 5.51 1.99 6.96
N LEU A 98 4.95 2.98 7.66
CA LEU A 98 5.48 4.34 7.66
C LEU A 98 6.70 4.53 8.56
N SER A 99 6.88 3.66 9.57
CA SER A 99 8.12 3.62 10.38
C SER A 99 9.17 2.66 9.82
N GLY A 100 8.77 1.70 8.97
CA GLY A 100 9.64 0.60 8.54
C GLY A 100 9.99 -0.37 9.67
N THR A 101 9.19 -0.39 10.76
CA THR A 101 9.40 -1.24 11.94
C THR A 101 8.15 -2.06 12.28
N ARG A 102 8.35 -3.14 13.01
CA ARG A 102 7.27 -4.09 13.33
C ARG A 102 6.45 -3.64 14.55
N PRO A 103 5.25 -4.20 14.76
CA PRO A 103 4.35 -3.76 15.83
C PRO A 103 4.95 -3.92 17.24
N ASP A 104 5.83 -4.89 17.47
CA ASP A 104 6.51 -5.04 18.75
C ASP A 104 7.50 -3.89 19.04
N THR A 105 8.06 -3.31 17.99
CA THR A 105 8.94 -2.13 18.06
C THR A 105 8.13 -0.84 18.12
N THR A 106 7.08 -0.69 17.28
CA THR A 106 6.24 0.51 17.31
C THR A 106 5.43 0.62 18.61
N GLY A 107 5.09 -0.51 19.25
CA GLY A 107 4.15 -0.59 20.36
C GLY A 107 2.70 -0.24 19.98
N VAL A 108 2.41 -0.05 18.68
CA VAL A 108 1.07 0.27 18.17
C VAL A 108 0.36 -1.03 17.80
N LEU A 109 -0.63 -1.42 18.61
CA LEU A 109 -1.36 -2.67 18.46
C LEU A 109 -2.86 -2.48 18.21
N ASP A 110 -3.32 -1.23 18.23
CA ASP A 110 -4.73 -0.83 18.01
C ASP A 110 -4.83 0.56 17.38
N ASN A 111 -6.06 1.04 17.22
CA ASN A 111 -6.35 2.37 16.64
C ASN A 111 -6.30 3.52 17.66
N GLN A 112 -5.85 3.29 18.90
CA GLN A 112 -5.85 4.29 19.98
C GLN A 112 -4.45 4.81 20.34
N HIS A 113 -3.41 4.05 19.99
CA HIS A 113 -2.01 4.37 20.31
C HIS A 113 -1.30 4.93 19.09
N PHE A 114 -0.41 5.90 19.31
CA PHE A 114 0.30 6.57 18.24
C PHE A 114 1.78 6.20 18.24
N MET A 115 2.32 6.05 17.04
CA MET A 115 3.71 5.66 16.81
C MET A 115 4.69 6.60 17.55
N ARG A 116 4.47 7.92 17.46
CA ARG A 116 5.36 8.92 18.09
C ARG A 116 5.35 8.89 19.61
N THR A 117 4.31 8.37 20.25
CA THR A 117 4.28 8.22 21.71
C THR A 117 5.36 7.22 22.17
N ASN A 118 5.57 6.16 21.42
CA ASN A 118 6.55 5.11 21.76
C ASN A 118 7.91 5.34 21.09
N MET A 119 7.91 5.99 19.92
CA MET A 119 9.09 6.24 19.09
C MET A 119 9.16 7.72 18.66
N PRO A 120 9.42 8.66 19.59
CA PRO A 120 9.35 10.10 19.30
C PRO A 120 10.33 10.56 18.21
N ASP A 121 11.49 9.92 18.13
CA ASP A 121 12.58 10.29 17.23
C ASP A 121 12.60 9.44 15.94
N VAL A 122 11.63 8.55 15.71
CA VAL A 122 11.60 7.74 14.51
C VAL A 122 11.45 8.61 13.26
N ILE A 123 12.27 8.37 12.26
CA ILE A 123 12.15 9.02 10.96
C ILE A 123 11.17 8.18 10.13
N SER A 124 9.97 8.71 9.89
CA SER A 124 8.97 8.06 9.06
C SER A 124 9.38 8.06 7.58
N LEU A 125 8.79 7.16 6.79
CA LEU A 125 9.02 7.10 5.35
C LEU A 125 8.84 8.46 4.66
N PRO A 126 7.71 9.17 4.77
CA PRO A 126 7.57 10.48 4.14
C PRO A 126 8.50 11.55 4.73
N GLN A 127 8.79 11.49 6.05
CA GLN A 127 9.78 12.37 6.69
C GLN A 127 11.19 12.14 6.11
N HIS A 128 11.54 10.88 5.83
CA HIS A 128 12.82 10.55 5.22
C HIS A 128 12.99 11.21 3.86
N PHE A 129 11.98 11.11 2.99
CA PHE A 129 11.99 11.79 1.71
C PHE A 129 12.07 13.31 1.87
N LYS A 130 11.27 13.90 2.78
CA LYS A 130 11.34 15.34 3.11
C LYS A 130 12.73 15.77 3.53
N ASN A 131 13.39 15.00 4.40
CA ASN A 131 14.75 15.31 4.88
C ASN A 131 15.80 15.22 3.77
N HIS A 132 15.49 14.56 2.64
CA HIS A 132 16.34 14.47 1.46
C HIS A 132 15.89 15.37 0.29
N GLY A 133 15.17 16.46 0.60
CA GLY A 133 14.85 17.51 -0.36
C GLY A 133 13.59 17.31 -1.19
N TYR A 134 12.78 16.31 -0.90
CA TYR A 134 11.49 16.11 -1.53
C TYR A 134 10.41 17.00 -0.93
N THR A 135 9.50 17.51 -1.75
CA THR A 135 8.24 18.06 -1.26
C THR A 135 7.34 16.88 -0.86
N SER A 136 7.13 16.70 0.46
CA SER A 136 6.36 15.57 1.02
C SER A 136 4.96 16.01 1.41
N LEU A 137 3.93 15.40 0.81
CA LEU A 137 2.53 15.81 0.96
C LEU A 137 1.62 14.61 1.25
N SER A 138 0.55 14.84 2.02
CA SER A 138 -0.48 13.85 2.35
C SER A 138 -1.87 14.33 1.97
N LEU A 139 -2.59 13.52 1.21
CA LEU A 139 -3.98 13.74 0.81
C LEU A 139 -4.81 12.53 1.19
N GLY A 140 -5.84 12.70 2.02
CA GLY A 140 -6.66 11.60 2.53
C GLY A 140 -5.90 10.69 3.51
N LYS A 141 -6.29 9.42 3.62
CA LYS A 141 -5.86 8.52 4.69
C LYS A 141 -4.51 7.86 4.39
N ILE A 142 -3.41 8.46 4.84
CA ILE A 142 -2.06 7.85 4.82
C ILE A 142 -1.70 7.29 6.20
N PHE A 143 -1.60 8.10 7.23
CA PHE A 143 -1.64 7.64 8.61
C PHE A 143 -3.07 7.27 9.03
N HIS A 144 -3.25 6.75 10.22
CA HIS A 144 -4.58 6.56 10.80
C HIS A 144 -4.98 7.82 11.56
N HIS A 145 -5.91 8.60 10.98
CA HIS A 145 -6.46 9.77 11.65
C HIS A 145 -7.38 9.38 12.80
N SER A 146 -7.19 9.97 13.98
CA SER A 146 -8.12 9.84 15.11
C SER A 146 -8.54 11.22 15.61
N GLU A 147 -9.73 11.30 16.21
CA GLU A 147 -10.23 12.53 16.86
C GLU A 147 -9.32 13.03 17.99
N ARG A 148 -8.37 12.22 18.45
CA ARG A 148 -7.52 12.50 19.61
C ARG A 148 -6.19 13.15 19.26
N GLU A 149 -5.72 12.99 18.02
CA GLU A 149 -4.52 13.69 17.54
C GLU A 149 -4.84 14.48 16.28
N PRO A 150 -4.68 15.80 16.30
CA PRO A 150 -4.84 16.63 15.12
C PRO A 150 -3.65 16.37 14.18
N GLY A 151 -3.95 15.81 13.05
CA GLY A 151 -3.01 15.69 11.93
C GLY A 151 -2.14 14.45 11.97
N ASP A 152 -1.89 13.93 10.80
CA ASP A 152 -1.09 12.77 10.50
C ASP A 152 0.39 13.07 10.59
N ASP A 153 0.98 13.00 11.75
CA ASP A 153 2.40 13.16 11.94
C ASP A 153 2.98 14.40 11.21
N PRO A 154 2.80 15.63 11.75
CA PRO A 154 3.22 16.86 11.06
C PRO A 154 4.70 16.89 10.64
N GLN A 155 5.56 16.14 11.32
CA GLN A 155 6.97 16.03 10.99
C GLN A 155 7.20 15.34 9.64
N SER A 156 6.29 14.48 9.21
CA SER A 156 6.35 13.74 7.96
C SER A 156 6.14 14.63 6.73
N TRP A 157 5.46 15.75 6.86
CA TRP A 157 4.92 16.50 5.74
C TRP A 157 5.54 17.89 5.60
N SER A 158 5.59 18.39 4.37
CA SER A 158 6.03 19.76 4.05
C SER A 158 4.92 20.79 4.31
N GLU A 159 3.68 20.36 4.27
CA GLU A 159 2.46 21.14 4.53
C GLU A 159 1.51 20.30 5.40
N PRO A 160 0.53 20.90 6.08
CA PRO A 160 -0.48 20.15 6.82
C PRO A 160 -1.18 19.10 5.92
N ALA A 161 -1.39 17.89 6.45
CA ALA A 161 -2.11 16.85 5.75
C ALA A 161 -3.53 17.31 5.41
N TRP A 162 -3.99 17.00 4.20
CA TRP A 162 -5.30 17.42 3.71
C TRP A 162 -6.33 16.31 3.79
N TYR A 163 -7.50 16.63 4.29
CA TYR A 163 -8.67 15.75 4.37
C TYR A 163 -9.92 16.46 3.93
N HIS A 164 -10.87 15.70 3.37
CA HIS A 164 -12.21 16.20 3.09
C HIS A 164 -13.24 15.53 4.00
N GLY A 165 -13.74 16.28 4.99
CA GLY A 165 -14.82 15.83 5.87
C GLY A 165 -14.50 14.55 6.67
N ASP A 166 -15.56 13.89 7.17
CA ASP A 166 -15.50 12.59 7.84
C ASP A 166 -15.93 11.49 6.85
N PRO A 167 -15.00 10.71 6.27
CA PRO A 167 -15.33 9.71 5.27
C PRO A 167 -16.10 8.51 5.85
N TYR A 168 -16.16 8.38 7.16
CA TYR A 168 -16.82 7.27 7.87
C TYR A 168 -18.26 7.56 8.24
N LYS A 169 -18.73 8.80 8.02
CA LYS A 169 -20.09 9.27 8.35
C LYS A 169 -20.73 9.96 7.15
N HIS A 170 -20.68 9.33 5.99
CA HIS A 170 -21.13 9.91 4.73
C HIS A 170 -22.30 9.10 4.17
N TRP A 171 -23.51 9.64 4.28
CA TRP A 171 -24.75 9.09 3.77
C TRP A 171 -25.54 10.18 3.05
N PHE A 172 -26.31 9.79 2.03
CA PHE A 172 -27.11 10.68 1.21
C PHE A 172 -28.61 10.34 1.23
N THR A 173 -28.97 9.06 1.42
CA THR A 173 -30.38 8.68 1.40
C THR A 173 -31.13 9.27 2.59
N GLN A 174 -32.39 9.67 2.35
CA GLN A 174 -33.23 10.24 3.39
C GLN A 174 -33.40 9.25 4.58
N GLU A 175 -33.48 7.95 4.29
CA GLU A 175 -33.56 6.90 5.32
C GLU A 175 -32.34 6.93 6.27
N SER A 176 -31.13 6.95 5.71
CA SER A 176 -29.90 7.01 6.50
C SER A 176 -29.79 8.30 7.30
N LEU A 177 -30.14 9.43 6.69
CA LEU A 177 -30.10 10.75 7.34
C LEU A 177 -31.13 10.83 8.49
N ASP A 178 -32.35 10.33 8.29
CA ASP A 178 -33.38 10.29 9.31
C ASP A 178 -32.98 9.34 10.46
N TYR A 179 -32.38 8.21 10.16
CA TYR A 179 -31.85 7.30 11.17
C TYR A 179 -30.79 7.99 12.05
N VAL A 180 -29.80 8.66 11.47
CA VAL A 180 -28.79 9.42 12.23
C VAL A 180 -29.47 10.54 13.06
N LYS A 181 -30.46 11.22 12.51
CA LYS A 181 -31.24 12.25 13.23
C LYS A 181 -31.96 11.67 14.43
N GLN A 182 -32.58 10.49 14.29
CA GLN A 182 -33.25 9.79 15.40
C GLN A 182 -32.24 9.41 16.49
N LEU A 183 -31.06 8.88 16.13
CA LEU A 183 -30.01 8.58 17.10
C LEU A 183 -29.57 9.82 17.89
N LYS A 184 -29.40 10.95 17.20
CA LYS A 184 -29.03 12.24 17.82
C LYS A 184 -30.15 12.79 18.77
N ALA A 185 -31.41 12.43 18.54
CA ALA A 185 -32.53 12.83 19.37
C ALA A 185 -32.64 12.00 20.66
N LEU A 186 -31.95 10.87 20.78
CA LEU A 186 -31.94 10.08 22.00
C LEU A 186 -31.28 10.86 23.16
N PRO A 187 -31.69 10.61 24.42
CA PRO A 187 -30.97 11.12 25.58
C PRO A 187 -29.49 10.70 25.52
N LYS A 188 -28.56 11.59 25.88
CA LYS A 188 -27.11 11.34 25.80
C LYS A 188 -26.67 9.99 26.37
N ALA A 189 -27.27 9.55 27.47
CA ALA A 189 -26.99 8.26 28.11
C ALA A 189 -27.42 7.04 27.26
N LYS A 190 -28.30 7.23 26.27
CA LYS A 190 -28.80 6.18 25.36
C LYS A 190 -28.24 6.30 23.94
N GLN A 191 -27.49 7.34 23.67
CA GLN A 191 -26.85 7.50 22.36
C GLN A 191 -25.73 6.47 22.17
N PRO A 192 -25.65 5.80 21.02
CA PRO A 192 -24.50 4.95 20.71
C PRO A 192 -23.22 5.79 20.63
N LYS A 193 -22.08 5.18 20.95
CA LYS A 193 -20.77 5.86 20.85
C LYS A 193 -20.49 6.39 19.45
N GLN A 194 -20.99 5.71 18.44
CA GLN A 194 -20.85 6.09 17.03
C GLN A 194 -22.23 6.25 16.40
N MET A 195 -22.49 7.41 15.82
CA MET A 195 -23.74 7.73 15.12
C MET A 195 -23.65 7.23 13.68
N ARG A 196 -23.83 5.92 13.50
CA ARG A 196 -23.71 5.26 12.20
C ARG A 196 -25.07 4.77 11.72
N ALA A 197 -25.43 5.13 10.48
CA ALA A 197 -26.60 4.60 9.79
C ALA A 197 -26.35 3.20 9.22
N ALA A 198 -26.90 2.91 8.04
CA ALA A 198 -26.71 1.61 7.40
C ALA A 198 -25.23 1.34 7.04
N PRO A 199 -24.79 0.07 7.02
CA PRO A 199 -23.43 -0.31 6.63
C PRO A 199 -23.19 -0.21 5.12
N PHE A 200 -24.21 0.00 4.32
CA PHE A 200 -24.14 0.18 2.87
C PHE A 200 -25.23 1.13 2.39
N GLU A 201 -24.95 1.83 1.32
CA GLU A 201 -25.88 2.74 0.67
C GLU A 201 -25.45 2.98 -0.78
N ALA A 202 -26.42 3.03 -1.68
CA ALA A 202 -26.25 3.51 -3.03
C ALA A 202 -27.17 4.72 -3.23
N ALA A 203 -26.59 5.86 -3.62
CA ALA A 203 -27.37 7.07 -3.89
C ALA A 203 -27.12 7.55 -5.32
N ASP A 204 -28.16 8.15 -5.94
CA ASP A 204 -28.03 8.77 -7.27
C ASP A 204 -27.36 10.14 -7.14
N GLU A 205 -26.07 10.09 -6.80
CA GLU A 205 -25.21 11.24 -6.55
C GLU A 205 -24.00 11.22 -7.49
N ALA A 206 -23.45 12.40 -7.77
CA ALA A 206 -22.20 12.52 -8.53
C ALA A 206 -21.01 11.99 -7.72
N ASP A 207 -19.96 11.50 -8.40
CA ASP A 207 -18.73 11.03 -7.77
C ASP A 207 -18.15 12.08 -6.81
N ASP A 208 -18.10 13.34 -7.24
CA ASP A 208 -17.51 14.44 -6.49
C ASP A 208 -18.28 14.82 -5.21
N SER A 209 -19.46 14.24 -4.97
CA SER A 209 -20.15 14.30 -3.69
C SER A 209 -19.48 13.45 -2.60
N TYR A 210 -18.59 12.52 -2.98
CA TYR A 210 -17.96 11.57 -2.06
C TYR A 210 -16.51 11.92 -1.73
N PRO A 211 -16.05 11.67 -0.49
CA PRO A 211 -14.72 12.06 -0.01
C PRO A 211 -13.55 11.55 -0.87
N ASP A 212 -13.60 10.32 -1.38
CA ASP A 212 -12.51 9.77 -2.19
C ASP A 212 -12.39 10.46 -3.56
N ALA A 213 -13.50 10.87 -4.15
CA ALA A 213 -13.46 11.66 -5.38
C ALA A 213 -12.90 13.06 -5.15
N GLN A 214 -13.16 13.64 -3.98
CA GLN A 214 -12.57 14.91 -3.60
C GLN A 214 -11.07 14.78 -3.28
N THR A 215 -10.65 13.64 -2.69
CA THR A 215 -9.23 13.30 -2.54
C THR A 215 -8.56 13.18 -3.91
N ALA A 216 -9.19 12.55 -4.89
CA ALA A 216 -8.69 12.48 -6.26
C ALA A 216 -8.60 13.86 -6.93
N ALA A 217 -9.62 14.71 -6.77
CA ALA A 217 -9.62 16.08 -7.28
C ALA A 217 -8.48 16.91 -6.68
N LYS A 218 -8.25 16.79 -5.37
CA LYS A 218 -7.14 17.45 -4.68
C LYS A 218 -5.78 16.91 -5.13
N ALA A 219 -5.66 15.61 -5.40
CA ALA A 219 -4.45 15.01 -5.96
C ALA A 219 -4.14 15.55 -7.35
N ILE A 220 -5.14 15.74 -8.21
CA ILE A 220 -5.00 16.34 -9.53
C ILE A 220 -4.47 17.78 -9.42
N GLU A 221 -5.11 18.62 -8.61
CA GLU A 221 -4.65 20.00 -8.35
C GLU A 221 -3.20 20.03 -7.84
N THR A 222 -2.89 19.12 -6.91
CA THR A 222 -1.56 19.01 -6.30
C THR A 222 -0.50 18.59 -7.32
N LEU A 223 -0.80 17.62 -8.20
CA LEU A 223 0.12 17.19 -9.27
C LEU A 223 0.41 18.32 -10.25
N GLN A 224 -0.58 19.15 -10.60
CA GLN A 224 -0.40 20.32 -11.45
C GLN A 224 0.56 21.32 -10.80
N ARG A 225 0.39 21.60 -9.51
CA ARG A 225 1.28 22.47 -8.73
C ARG A 225 2.70 21.90 -8.67
N LEU A 226 2.86 20.63 -8.31
CA LEU A 226 4.16 19.97 -8.21
C LEU A 226 4.91 19.93 -9.54
N LYS A 227 4.19 19.77 -10.67
CA LYS A 227 4.78 19.90 -12.02
C LYS A 227 5.36 21.28 -12.26
N ALA A 228 4.66 22.32 -11.84
CA ALA A 228 5.12 23.71 -12.00
C ALA A 228 6.30 24.03 -11.08
N GLU A 229 6.35 23.47 -9.86
CA GLU A 229 7.45 23.64 -8.91
C GLU A 229 8.75 22.96 -9.36
N ALA A 230 8.68 21.94 -10.22
CA ALA A 230 9.81 21.20 -10.78
C ALA A 230 10.80 20.65 -9.72
N LYS A 231 10.31 20.31 -8.53
CA LYS A 231 11.05 19.67 -7.45
C LYS A 231 10.62 18.20 -7.31
N PRO A 232 11.52 17.31 -6.85
CA PRO A 232 11.10 15.94 -6.55
C PRO A 232 10.07 15.94 -5.43
N PHE A 233 9.09 15.03 -5.52
CA PHE A 233 8.02 14.95 -4.54
C PHE A 233 7.77 13.53 -4.05
N PHE A 234 7.30 13.44 -2.81
CA PHE A 234 6.64 12.27 -2.23
C PHE A 234 5.17 12.66 -1.98
N LEU A 235 4.27 12.16 -2.82
CA LEU A 235 2.84 12.45 -2.71
C LEU A 235 2.10 11.20 -2.21
N GLY A 236 1.64 11.24 -0.97
CA GLY A 236 0.74 10.26 -0.40
C GLY A 236 -0.71 10.57 -0.80
N VAL A 237 -1.39 9.61 -1.43
CA VAL A 237 -2.82 9.67 -1.74
C VAL A 237 -3.51 8.49 -1.10
N GLY A 238 -4.36 8.76 -0.11
CA GLY A 238 -5.03 7.74 0.69
C GLY A 238 -6.53 7.69 0.45
N PHE A 239 -7.01 6.63 -0.21
CA PHE A 239 -8.43 6.35 -0.39
C PHE A 239 -9.00 5.61 0.81
N VAL A 240 -10.24 5.93 1.19
CA VAL A 240 -10.93 5.27 2.29
C VAL A 240 -11.79 4.11 1.81
N LYS A 241 -12.43 4.20 0.63
CA LYS A 241 -13.15 3.05 0.10
C LYS A 241 -12.18 1.95 -0.36
N PRO A 242 -12.52 0.68 -0.07
CA PRO A 242 -13.82 0.14 0.35
C PRO A 242 -14.08 0.03 1.88
N HIS A 243 -13.47 0.80 2.75
CA HIS A 243 -13.82 0.79 4.18
C HIS A 243 -15.31 1.12 4.40
N LEU A 244 -15.92 0.49 5.40
CA LEU A 244 -17.29 0.78 5.85
C LEU A 244 -17.50 2.28 6.19
N PRO A 245 -18.73 2.83 5.97
CA PRO A 245 -19.87 2.21 5.31
C PRO A 245 -19.62 2.07 3.82
N PHE A 246 -20.18 1.03 3.18
CA PHE A 246 -20.08 0.83 1.74
C PHE A 246 -21.01 1.78 1.00
N THR A 247 -20.65 3.07 1.04
CA THR A 247 -21.40 4.13 0.37
C THR A 247 -20.65 4.59 -0.88
N CYS A 248 -21.31 4.53 -2.01
CA CYS A 248 -20.80 5.01 -3.29
C CYS A 248 -21.97 5.33 -4.24
N PRO A 249 -21.73 6.07 -5.36
CA PRO A 249 -22.75 6.34 -6.34
C PRO A 249 -23.45 5.10 -6.90
N GLN A 250 -24.77 5.20 -7.15
CA GLN A 250 -25.60 4.11 -7.67
C GLN A 250 -25.01 3.41 -8.90
N LYS A 251 -24.42 4.17 -9.83
CA LYS A 251 -23.80 3.61 -11.05
C LYS A 251 -22.74 2.52 -10.79
N TYR A 252 -22.06 2.53 -9.64
CA TYR A 252 -21.08 1.48 -9.28
C TYR A 252 -21.78 0.24 -8.70
N TRP A 253 -22.91 0.41 -8.02
CA TRP A 253 -23.75 -0.70 -7.59
C TRP A 253 -24.36 -1.43 -8.78
N ASP A 254 -24.71 -0.71 -9.84
CA ASP A 254 -25.31 -1.26 -11.06
C ASP A 254 -24.32 -2.13 -11.85
N LEU A 255 -23.02 -1.97 -11.63
CA LEU A 255 -21.99 -2.88 -12.18
C LEU A 255 -22.09 -4.31 -11.65
N TYR A 256 -22.79 -4.51 -10.51
CA TYR A 256 -22.90 -5.77 -9.79
C TYR A 256 -24.38 -6.15 -9.61
N PRO A 257 -25.04 -6.73 -10.62
CA PRO A 257 -26.41 -7.22 -10.47
C PRO A 257 -26.54 -8.18 -9.29
N GLU A 258 -27.61 -8.08 -8.52
CA GLU A 258 -27.80 -8.86 -7.29
C GLU A 258 -27.70 -10.36 -7.53
N ILE A 259 -28.21 -10.85 -8.65
CA ILE A 259 -28.15 -12.25 -9.10
C ILE A 259 -26.70 -12.76 -9.29
N SER A 260 -25.73 -11.87 -9.50
CA SER A 260 -24.32 -12.22 -9.70
C SER A 260 -23.54 -12.35 -8.38
N ILE A 261 -24.13 -11.94 -7.27
CA ILE A 261 -23.45 -11.95 -5.97
C ILE A 261 -23.61 -13.34 -5.33
N GLN A 262 -22.51 -13.87 -4.84
CA GLN A 262 -22.47 -15.15 -4.15
C GLN A 262 -21.92 -14.98 -2.74
N LEU A 263 -22.43 -15.78 -1.81
CA LEU A 263 -21.87 -15.89 -0.47
C LEU A 263 -20.46 -16.48 -0.53
N ALA A 264 -19.65 -16.20 0.50
CA ALA A 264 -18.33 -16.77 0.64
C ALA A 264 -18.38 -18.30 0.61
N ALA A 265 -17.54 -18.93 -0.21
CA ALA A 265 -17.49 -20.39 -0.32
C ALA A 265 -17.04 -21.05 0.99
N ASN A 266 -16.15 -20.39 1.75
CA ASN A 266 -15.64 -20.82 3.06
C ASN A 266 -16.34 -20.05 4.20
N ALA A 267 -17.69 -20.14 4.25
CA ALA A 267 -18.51 -19.37 5.20
C ALA A 267 -18.57 -19.98 6.61
N GLN A 268 -17.97 -21.16 6.85
CA GLN A 268 -17.99 -21.80 8.17
C GLN A 268 -16.70 -21.53 8.93
N ARG A 269 -16.78 -21.46 10.28
CA ARG A 269 -15.58 -21.46 11.11
C ARG A 269 -14.76 -22.71 10.81
N PRO A 270 -13.41 -22.59 10.72
CA PRO A 270 -12.56 -23.75 10.60
C PRO A 270 -12.81 -24.72 11.74
N LYS A 271 -12.91 -26.01 11.39
CA LYS A 271 -13.06 -27.05 12.41
C LYS A 271 -11.87 -27.02 13.36
N ASP A 272 -12.12 -27.21 14.64
CA ASP A 272 -11.10 -27.27 15.72
C ASP A 272 -10.26 -25.99 15.89
N ALA A 273 -10.71 -24.84 15.34
CA ALA A 273 -10.04 -23.57 15.53
C ALA A 273 -10.27 -23.01 16.94
N PRO A 274 -9.24 -22.44 17.59
CA PRO A 274 -9.36 -21.89 18.94
C PRO A 274 -10.15 -20.56 18.95
N GLU A 275 -10.90 -20.31 20.01
CA GLU A 275 -11.72 -19.10 20.15
C GLU A 275 -10.96 -17.78 19.94
N PRO A 276 -9.68 -17.59 20.37
CA PRO A 276 -8.95 -16.35 20.10
C PRO A 276 -8.78 -16.02 18.62
N ALA A 277 -8.92 -16.98 17.70
CA ALA A 277 -8.86 -16.73 16.26
C ALA A 277 -10.01 -15.81 15.78
N PHE A 278 -11.12 -15.76 16.52
CA PHE A 278 -12.36 -15.11 16.10
C PHE A 278 -12.66 -13.84 16.89
N HIS A 279 -13.53 -13.01 16.31
CA HIS A 279 -14.18 -11.87 16.96
C HIS A 279 -15.68 -11.86 16.64
N ASN A 280 -16.43 -11.00 17.31
CA ASN A 280 -17.87 -10.90 17.16
C ASN A 280 -18.33 -9.96 16.05
N ASN A 281 -17.47 -9.59 15.11
CA ASN A 281 -17.76 -8.64 14.03
C ASN A 281 -18.14 -7.22 14.52
N TYR A 282 -17.57 -6.78 15.64
CA TYR A 282 -17.99 -5.57 16.37
C TYR A 282 -17.94 -4.28 15.52
N GLU A 283 -17.01 -4.18 14.54
CA GLU A 283 -16.94 -3.04 13.65
C GLU A 283 -18.18 -2.97 12.74
N LEU A 284 -18.55 -4.08 12.09
CA LEU A 284 -19.77 -4.17 11.29
C LEU A 284 -21.01 -3.95 12.16
N ARG A 285 -21.04 -4.54 13.36
CA ARG A 285 -22.19 -4.42 14.29
C ARG A 285 -22.34 -3.04 14.91
N SER A 286 -21.42 -2.13 14.68
CA SER A 286 -21.56 -0.72 15.08
C SER A 286 -22.43 0.10 14.13
N TYR A 287 -22.90 -0.49 13.02
CA TYR A 287 -23.81 0.14 12.06
C TYR A 287 -25.27 -0.23 12.35
N GLY A 288 -26.16 0.75 12.13
CA GLY A 288 -27.51 0.76 12.69
C GLY A 288 -28.44 -0.37 12.29
N THR A 289 -28.33 -0.93 11.09
CA THR A 289 -29.21 -2.00 10.61
C THR A 289 -28.63 -3.40 10.81
N VAL A 290 -27.47 -3.51 11.43
CA VAL A 290 -26.79 -4.79 11.68
C VAL A 290 -27.20 -5.33 13.04
N PRO A 291 -27.63 -6.61 13.16
CA PRO A 291 -27.97 -7.20 14.44
C PRO A 291 -26.78 -7.15 15.43
N GLU A 292 -27.04 -6.77 16.68
CA GLU A 292 -26.01 -6.71 17.72
C GLU A 292 -25.36 -8.09 17.97
N ASN A 293 -26.14 -9.16 17.85
CA ASN A 293 -25.70 -10.53 18.10
C ASN A 293 -26.29 -11.49 17.05
N GLY A 294 -25.82 -12.72 17.04
CA GLY A 294 -26.29 -13.78 16.15
C GLY A 294 -25.64 -13.72 14.75
N PRO A 295 -26.07 -14.57 13.83
CA PRO A 295 -25.55 -14.63 12.48
C PRO A 295 -25.98 -13.41 11.65
N ILE A 296 -25.12 -12.99 10.73
CA ILE A 296 -25.51 -12.09 9.64
C ILE A 296 -26.34 -12.90 8.67
N SER A 297 -27.54 -12.43 8.32
CA SER A 297 -28.41 -13.16 7.37
C SER A 297 -27.81 -13.15 5.96
N ASP A 298 -28.13 -14.18 5.17
CA ASP A 298 -27.63 -14.30 3.78
C ASP A 298 -28.03 -13.08 2.95
N ALA A 299 -29.27 -12.59 3.11
CA ALA A 299 -29.72 -11.38 2.42
C ALA A 299 -28.87 -10.14 2.77
N MET A 300 -28.47 -9.97 4.01
CA MET A 300 -27.58 -8.89 4.43
C MET A 300 -26.16 -9.13 3.93
N ALA A 301 -25.66 -10.36 4.00
CA ALA A 301 -24.35 -10.75 3.52
C ALA A 301 -24.18 -10.45 2.03
N LEU A 302 -25.14 -10.80 1.19
CA LEU A 302 -25.14 -10.48 -0.25
C LEU A 302 -25.08 -8.99 -0.51
N LYS A 303 -25.83 -8.17 0.24
CA LYS A 303 -25.78 -6.71 0.11
C LYS A 303 -24.44 -6.12 0.55
N LEU A 304 -23.86 -6.64 1.64
CA LEU A 304 -22.53 -6.22 2.10
C LEU A 304 -21.44 -6.54 1.08
N ILE A 305 -21.45 -7.75 0.50
CA ILE A 305 -20.50 -8.15 -0.55
C ILE A 305 -20.66 -7.25 -1.78
N ARG A 306 -21.91 -7.03 -2.22
CA ARG A 306 -22.21 -6.13 -3.34
C ARG A 306 -21.68 -4.71 -3.08
N GLY A 307 -21.95 -4.16 -1.90
CA GLY A 307 -21.52 -2.82 -1.51
C GLY A 307 -20.00 -2.68 -1.45
N TYR A 308 -19.31 -3.69 -0.92
CA TYR A 308 -17.85 -3.74 -0.93
C TYR A 308 -17.29 -3.67 -2.36
N ARG A 309 -17.79 -4.53 -3.27
CA ARG A 309 -17.37 -4.59 -4.68
C ARG A 309 -17.65 -3.26 -5.41
N ALA A 310 -18.82 -2.68 -5.18
CA ALA A 310 -19.17 -1.37 -5.74
C ALA A 310 -18.22 -0.26 -5.26
N CYS A 311 -17.88 -0.24 -3.98
CA CYS A 311 -16.91 0.70 -3.42
C CYS A 311 -15.49 0.51 -3.97
N VAL A 312 -15.06 -0.74 -4.23
CA VAL A 312 -13.78 -1.00 -4.91
C VAL A 312 -13.77 -0.41 -6.31
N SER A 313 -14.85 -0.59 -7.10
CA SER A 313 -14.95 0.00 -8.44
C SER A 313 -15.05 1.53 -8.42
N PHE A 314 -15.69 2.10 -7.43
CA PHE A 314 -15.71 3.55 -7.22
C PHE A 314 -14.30 4.09 -6.94
N MET A 315 -13.57 3.45 -6.01
CA MET A 315 -12.18 3.81 -5.70
C MET A 315 -11.28 3.65 -6.93
N ASP A 316 -11.42 2.57 -7.68
CA ASP A 316 -10.67 2.34 -8.92
C ASP A 316 -10.88 3.46 -9.94
N ALA A 317 -12.11 3.97 -10.08
CA ALA A 317 -12.39 5.10 -10.97
C ALA A 317 -11.69 6.38 -10.48
N GLN A 318 -11.63 6.63 -9.16
CA GLN A 318 -10.93 7.79 -8.60
C GLN A 318 -9.40 7.65 -8.77
N LEU A 319 -8.85 6.46 -8.58
CA LEU A 319 -7.47 6.13 -8.91
C LEU A 319 -7.18 6.45 -10.38
N GLY A 320 -8.09 6.06 -11.28
CA GLY A 320 -7.98 6.33 -12.72
C GLY A 320 -7.85 7.80 -13.05
N ARG A 321 -8.59 8.68 -12.37
CA ARG A 321 -8.49 10.14 -12.53
C ARG A 321 -7.10 10.66 -12.16
N VAL A 322 -6.55 10.21 -11.05
CA VAL A 322 -5.20 10.62 -10.57
C VAL A 322 -4.12 10.14 -11.54
N LEU A 323 -4.18 8.87 -11.97
CA LEU A 323 -3.21 8.30 -12.90
C LEU A 323 -3.28 8.96 -14.29
N ALA A 324 -4.49 9.30 -14.77
CA ALA A 324 -4.67 10.01 -16.04
C ALA A 324 -4.05 11.41 -16.00
N GLU A 325 -4.16 12.12 -14.88
CA GLU A 325 -3.53 13.43 -14.72
C GLU A 325 -2.00 13.32 -14.64
N LEU A 326 -1.47 12.31 -13.94
CA LEU A 326 -0.04 12.02 -13.91
C LEU A 326 0.51 11.81 -15.35
N ASP A 327 -0.24 11.05 -16.18
CA ASP A 327 0.10 10.82 -17.58
C ASP A 327 0.02 12.12 -18.41
N ARG A 328 -1.08 12.88 -18.26
CA ARG A 328 -1.29 14.15 -18.99
C ARG A 328 -0.19 15.18 -18.74
N LEU A 329 0.34 15.21 -17.52
CA LEU A 329 1.42 16.11 -17.11
C LEU A 329 2.82 15.61 -17.55
N GLY A 330 2.94 14.40 -18.11
CA GLY A 330 4.23 13.77 -18.43
C GLY A 330 5.04 13.41 -17.19
N LEU A 331 4.41 13.31 -16.02
CA LEU A 331 5.09 13.00 -14.77
C LEU A 331 5.36 11.50 -14.61
N ARG A 332 4.61 10.63 -15.29
CA ARG A 332 4.81 9.17 -15.23
C ARG A 332 6.23 8.77 -15.60
N GLU A 333 6.86 9.46 -16.54
CA GLU A 333 8.20 9.17 -17.02
C GLU A 333 9.31 9.38 -15.96
N ASN A 334 8.95 10.00 -14.83
CA ASN A 334 9.88 10.22 -13.70
C ASN A 334 9.20 9.96 -12.35
N THR A 335 8.23 9.05 -12.27
CA THR A 335 7.50 8.76 -11.03
C THR A 335 7.48 7.27 -10.72
N LEU A 336 7.94 6.93 -9.53
CA LEU A 336 7.72 5.62 -8.89
C LEU A 336 6.31 5.61 -8.28
N ILE A 337 5.48 4.69 -8.71
CA ILE A 337 4.11 4.51 -8.22
C ILE A 337 4.05 3.25 -7.36
N VAL A 338 3.55 3.37 -6.16
CA VAL A 338 3.25 2.25 -5.26
C VAL A 338 1.79 2.32 -4.86
N LEU A 339 1.05 1.23 -5.06
CA LEU A 339 -0.30 1.06 -4.55
C LEU A 339 -0.34 -0.15 -3.62
N TRP A 340 -0.92 0.03 -2.44
CA TRP A 340 -1.01 -0.99 -1.41
C TRP A 340 -2.32 -0.89 -0.62
N GLY A 341 -2.87 -2.07 -0.24
CA GLY A 341 -3.90 -2.16 0.78
C GLY A 341 -3.27 -2.19 2.16
N ASP A 342 -3.86 -1.53 3.16
CA ASP A 342 -3.27 -1.48 4.50
C ASP A 342 -3.44 -2.80 5.27
N HIS A 343 -4.52 -3.52 5.05
CA HIS A 343 -4.79 -4.91 5.44
C HIS A 343 -5.86 -5.50 4.54
N GLY A 344 -6.11 -6.78 4.68
CA GLY A 344 -7.18 -7.47 3.98
C GLY A 344 -8.55 -7.26 4.61
N TYR A 345 -9.55 -8.04 4.19
CA TYR A 345 -10.94 -7.91 4.64
C TYR A 345 -11.71 -9.22 4.49
N HIS A 346 -12.52 -9.59 5.48
CA HIS A 346 -13.44 -10.71 5.43
C HIS A 346 -14.82 -10.25 4.93
N LEU A 347 -15.40 -11.04 4.03
CA LEU A 347 -16.74 -10.83 3.48
C LEU A 347 -17.66 -12.04 3.76
N GLY A 348 -17.55 -12.62 4.96
CA GLY A 348 -18.32 -13.77 5.40
C GLY A 348 -17.52 -15.08 5.51
N GLU A 349 -16.28 -15.09 5.01
CA GLU A 349 -15.38 -16.24 5.20
C GLU A 349 -15.19 -16.51 6.71
N GLN A 350 -15.13 -17.76 7.11
CA GLN A 350 -15.00 -18.23 8.49
C GLN A 350 -16.05 -17.61 9.46
N ARG A 351 -17.22 -17.15 8.96
CA ARG A 351 -18.22 -16.32 9.68
C ARG A 351 -17.69 -14.98 10.15
N LEU A 352 -16.63 -14.48 9.55
CA LEU A 352 -15.99 -13.23 9.88
C LEU A 352 -16.36 -12.14 8.86
N TRP A 353 -16.45 -10.94 9.36
CA TRP A 353 -16.62 -9.70 8.60
C TRP A 353 -15.58 -8.71 9.07
N THR A 354 -15.13 -7.85 8.17
CA THR A 354 -14.08 -6.84 8.44
C THR A 354 -12.67 -7.47 8.49
N LYS A 355 -11.84 -7.10 9.40
CA LYS A 355 -10.43 -7.46 9.56
C LYS A 355 -10.20 -8.08 10.95
N MET A 356 -9.08 -7.83 11.59
CA MET A 356 -8.81 -8.15 13.01
C MET A 356 -8.57 -9.63 13.28
N THR A 357 -7.91 -10.30 12.34
CA THR A 357 -7.55 -11.71 12.40
C THR A 357 -6.15 -11.95 11.87
N ASN A 358 -5.62 -13.15 12.08
CA ASN A 358 -4.40 -13.63 11.44
C ASN A 358 -4.68 -14.52 10.21
N PHE A 359 -5.94 -14.68 9.79
CA PHE A 359 -6.29 -15.42 8.59
C PHE A 359 -5.81 -14.73 7.30
N GLU A 360 -5.76 -15.51 6.20
CA GLU A 360 -5.29 -15.02 4.90
C GLU A 360 -6.08 -13.79 4.44
N HIS A 361 -7.43 -13.82 4.55
CA HIS A 361 -8.28 -12.69 4.16
C HIS A 361 -8.06 -11.43 5.00
N GLY A 362 -7.59 -11.55 6.24
CA GLY A 362 -7.26 -10.39 7.06
C GLY A 362 -5.85 -9.83 6.80
N THR A 363 -4.89 -10.68 6.49
CA THR A 363 -3.47 -10.28 6.46
C THR A 363 -2.89 -10.09 5.06
N ARG A 364 -3.42 -10.75 4.03
CA ARG A 364 -2.96 -10.62 2.64
C ARG A 364 -3.56 -9.37 2.00
N VAL A 365 -2.72 -8.61 1.30
CA VAL A 365 -3.07 -7.33 0.70
C VAL A 365 -2.63 -7.23 -0.76
N PRO A 366 -3.28 -6.40 -1.58
CA PRO A 366 -2.73 -6.00 -2.87
C PRO A 366 -1.48 -5.14 -2.68
N LEU A 367 -0.50 -5.36 -3.55
CA LEU A 367 0.70 -4.54 -3.68
C LEU A 367 1.10 -4.47 -5.16
N LEU A 368 1.13 -3.27 -5.71
CA LEU A 368 1.55 -2.96 -7.07
C LEU A 368 2.67 -1.94 -7.04
N VAL A 369 3.72 -2.15 -7.83
CA VAL A 369 4.84 -1.22 -7.97
C VAL A 369 5.11 -0.97 -9.46
N SER A 370 5.21 0.28 -9.87
CA SER A 370 5.51 0.67 -11.24
C SER A 370 6.47 1.86 -11.26
N PHE A 371 7.51 1.81 -12.09
CA PHE A 371 8.44 2.92 -12.27
C PHE A 371 8.99 2.95 -13.71
N PRO A 372 9.52 4.09 -14.16
CA PRO A 372 10.04 4.24 -15.50
C PRO A 372 11.18 3.25 -15.81
N GLY A 373 11.14 2.66 -17.00
CA GLY A 373 12.19 1.73 -17.44
C GLY A 373 12.14 0.33 -16.81
N MET A 374 11.07 -0.02 -16.09
CA MET A 374 10.88 -1.33 -15.46
C MET A 374 10.82 -2.44 -16.51
N LYS A 375 11.83 -3.32 -16.53
CA LYS A 375 11.93 -4.44 -17.49
C LYS A 375 10.95 -5.59 -17.22
N THR A 376 10.43 -5.64 -16.01
CA THR A 376 9.51 -6.67 -15.51
C THR A 376 8.05 -6.18 -15.49
N ALA A 377 7.74 -5.09 -16.18
CA ALA A 377 6.36 -4.59 -16.28
C ALA A 377 5.40 -5.68 -16.82
N GLY A 378 4.23 -5.79 -16.21
CA GLY A 378 3.22 -6.80 -16.50
C GLY A 378 3.50 -8.19 -15.91
N LYS A 379 4.60 -8.36 -15.17
CA LYS A 379 4.89 -9.61 -14.45
C LYS A 379 4.34 -9.59 -13.03
N GLY A 380 4.13 -10.78 -12.47
CA GLY A 380 3.84 -10.99 -11.06
C GLY A 380 4.98 -11.75 -10.38
N THR A 381 5.03 -11.67 -9.04
CA THR A 381 5.90 -12.50 -8.22
C THR A 381 5.10 -13.20 -7.13
N ARG A 382 5.46 -14.47 -6.88
CA ARG A 382 4.94 -15.28 -5.75
C ARG A 382 5.82 -15.20 -4.51
N ALA A 383 6.87 -14.39 -4.53
CA ALA A 383 7.73 -14.15 -3.37
C ALA A 383 6.91 -13.61 -2.20
N LEU A 384 7.21 -14.08 -0.98
CA LEU A 384 6.58 -13.57 0.23
C LEU A 384 7.19 -12.21 0.58
N VAL A 385 6.39 -11.15 0.53
CA VAL A 385 6.78 -9.82 0.95
C VAL A 385 5.89 -9.31 2.07
N GLU A 386 6.39 -8.37 2.82
CA GLU A 386 5.70 -7.77 3.95
C GLU A 386 5.58 -6.26 3.76
N LEU A 387 4.50 -5.64 4.21
CA LEU A 387 4.34 -4.20 4.02
C LEU A 387 5.43 -3.36 4.70
N VAL A 388 6.04 -3.85 5.76
CA VAL A 388 7.22 -3.23 6.41
C VAL A 388 8.43 -3.13 5.48
N ASP A 389 8.46 -3.89 4.38
CA ASP A 389 9.51 -3.88 3.36
C ASP A 389 9.41 -2.68 2.41
N LEU A 390 8.27 -1.98 2.40
CA LEU A 390 8.04 -0.82 1.51
C LEU A 390 9.06 0.29 1.78
N TYR A 391 9.28 0.64 3.03
CA TYR A 391 10.19 1.74 3.36
C TYR A 391 11.62 1.50 2.83
N PRO A 392 12.32 0.40 3.18
CA PRO A 392 13.65 0.18 2.62
C PRO A 392 13.66 0.06 1.09
N THR A 393 12.59 -0.46 0.48
CA THR A 393 12.50 -0.58 -0.98
C THR A 393 12.40 0.78 -1.65
N LEU A 394 11.52 1.66 -1.19
CA LEU A 394 11.34 2.99 -1.79
C LEU A 394 12.57 3.85 -1.60
N ALA A 395 13.20 3.80 -0.42
CA ALA A 395 14.45 4.51 -0.19
C ALA A 395 15.55 4.02 -1.15
N GLN A 396 15.71 2.70 -1.34
CA GLN A 396 16.70 2.14 -2.26
C GLN A 396 16.42 2.52 -3.72
N LEU A 397 15.16 2.45 -4.19
CA LEU A 397 14.79 2.80 -5.56
C LEU A 397 14.98 4.28 -5.89
N CYS A 398 15.00 5.13 -4.86
CA CYS A 398 15.25 6.57 -4.99
C CYS A 398 16.68 6.98 -4.58
N ASP A 399 17.60 6.02 -4.48
CA ASP A 399 19.01 6.23 -4.11
C ASP A 399 19.20 6.98 -2.78
N LEU A 400 18.25 6.80 -1.83
CA LEU A 400 18.33 7.39 -0.50
C LEU A 400 19.01 6.42 0.49
N PRO A 401 19.79 6.94 1.47
CA PRO A 401 20.43 6.11 2.49
C PRO A 401 19.39 5.39 3.35
N LEU A 402 19.65 4.14 3.73
CA LEU A 402 18.74 3.37 4.57
C LEU A 402 18.91 3.74 6.04
N PRO A 403 17.86 4.21 6.74
CA PRO A 403 17.89 4.40 8.18
C PRO A 403 18.18 3.09 8.95
N LYS A 404 18.95 3.20 10.02
CA LYS A 404 19.40 2.02 10.81
C LYS A 404 18.27 1.29 11.56
N HIS A 405 17.15 1.97 11.82
CA HIS A 405 16.04 1.41 12.58
C HIS A 405 15.14 0.45 11.77
N LEU A 406 15.33 0.36 10.44
CA LEU A 406 14.46 -0.42 9.57
C LEU A 406 14.51 -1.93 9.86
N GLU A 407 13.35 -2.54 10.00
CA GLU A 407 13.17 -3.98 10.22
C GLU A 407 12.65 -4.71 8.97
N GLY A 408 12.27 -3.96 7.93
CA GLY A 408 11.92 -4.48 6.63
C GLY A 408 13.14 -4.88 5.80
N THR A 409 12.91 -5.66 4.74
CA THR A 409 13.92 -6.05 3.75
C THR A 409 13.51 -5.49 2.40
N SER A 410 14.37 -4.70 1.77
CA SER A 410 14.08 -4.16 0.43
C SER A 410 13.84 -5.28 -0.57
N PHE A 411 12.70 -5.25 -1.23
CA PHE A 411 12.37 -6.16 -2.32
C PHE A 411 12.74 -5.59 -3.71
N ALA A 412 13.54 -4.54 -3.79
CA ALA A 412 14.05 -4.02 -5.06
C ALA A 412 14.66 -5.12 -5.97
N PRO A 413 15.39 -6.14 -5.46
CA PRO A 413 15.88 -7.23 -6.28
C PRO A 413 14.77 -8.03 -6.98
N LEU A 414 13.59 -8.19 -6.38
CA LEU A 414 12.44 -8.86 -7.03
C LEU A 414 11.90 -8.08 -8.22
N LEU A 415 12.03 -6.75 -8.21
CA LEU A 415 11.61 -5.91 -9.33
C LEU A 415 12.49 -6.12 -10.58
N GLU A 416 13.69 -6.64 -10.41
CA GLU A 416 14.58 -7.04 -11.51
C GLU A 416 14.41 -8.52 -11.90
N ASN A 417 14.32 -9.39 -10.90
CA ASN A 417 14.15 -10.84 -11.08
C ASN A 417 13.03 -11.35 -10.15
N PRO A 418 11.75 -11.44 -10.62
CA PRO A 418 10.61 -11.82 -9.81
C PRO A 418 10.63 -13.24 -9.27
N ASP A 419 11.41 -14.12 -9.88
CA ASP A 419 11.46 -15.56 -9.58
C ASP A 419 12.66 -15.97 -8.71
N GLN A 420 13.50 -15.02 -8.29
CA GLN A 420 14.64 -15.34 -7.46
C GLN A 420 14.23 -15.84 -6.07
N PRO A 421 15.07 -16.67 -5.40
CA PRO A 421 14.85 -17.08 -4.01
C PRO A 421 14.67 -15.87 -3.10
N TRP A 422 13.69 -15.94 -2.21
CA TRP A 422 13.32 -14.83 -1.35
C TRP A 422 12.99 -15.30 0.08
N LYS A 423 12.35 -14.42 0.86
CA LYS A 423 11.94 -14.72 2.23
C LYS A 423 11.21 -16.06 2.33
N LYS A 424 11.52 -16.84 3.37
CA LYS A 424 10.86 -18.12 3.65
C LYS A 424 9.53 -17.96 4.36
N ALA A 425 9.27 -16.78 4.93
CA ALA A 425 8.06 -16.51 5.69
C ALA A 425 7.74 -15.01 5.76
N ALA A 426 6.45 -14.69 5.93
CA ALA A 426 5.92 -13.41 6.35
C ALA A 426 5.33 -13.54 7.75
N PHE A 427 5.41 -12.47 8.56
CA PHE A 427 5.01 -12.43 9.96
C PHE A 427 3.89 -11.42 10.17
N SER A 428 2.83 -11.88 10.80
CA SER A 428 1.72 -11.04 11.24
C SER A 428 1.39 -11.32 12.70
N GLN A 429 0.70 -10.40 13.34
CA GLN A 429 0.24 -10.60 14.72
C GLN A 429 -1.09 -9.91 14.96
N TYR A 430 -1.81 -10.34 15.98
CA TYR A 430 -3.01 -9.67 16.43
C TYR A 430 -3.16 -9.74 17.96
N LEU A 431 -3.45 -8.61 18.60
CA LEU A 431 -3.80 -8.56 20.02
C LEU A 431 -5.31 -8.67 20.19
N ARG A 432 -5.79 -9.84 20.60
CA ARG A 432 -7.20 -10.03 20.94
C ARG A 432 -7.50 -9.34 22.27
N PRO A 433 -8.36 -8.30 22.28
CA PRO A 433 -8.73 -7.64 23.52
C PRO A 433 -9.49 -8.59 24.43
N GLY A 434 -9.22 -8.49 25.73
CA GLY A 434 -9.83 -9.34 26.77
C GLY A 434 -9.19 -9.07 28.13
N LYS A 435 -9.59 -9.84 29.13
CA LYS A 435 -9.01 -9.78 30.49
C LYS A 435 -8.63 -11.19 30.95
N PRO A 436 -7.37 -11.60 30.76
CA PRO A 436 -6.25 -10.85 30.15
C PRO A 436 -6.37 -10.77 28.59
N PRO A 437 -5.67 -9.84 27.94
CA PRO A 437 -5.56 -9.83 26.48
C PRO A 437 -4.73 -11.03 26.01
N ILE A 438 -5.02 -11.54 24.80
CA ILE A 438 -4.31 -12.68 24.22
C ILE A 438 -3.68 -12.24 22.89
N LYS A 439 -2.37 -12.49 22.74
CA LYS A 439 -1.64 -12.11 21.52
C LYS A 439 -1.41 -13.33 20.63
N GLY A 440 -1.82 -13.23 19.38
CA GLY A 440 -1.57 -14.21 18.33
C GLY A 440 -0.40 -13.78 17.47
N HIS A 441 0.69 -14.57 17.43
CA HIS A 441 1.78 -14.40 16.47
C HIS A 441 1.64 -15.44 15.37
N SER A 442 1.67 -14.99 14.12
CA SER A 442 1.43 -15.81 12.94
C SER A 442 2.62 -15.77 11.99
N ILE A 443 2.94 -16.92 11.42
CA ILE A 443 3.90 -17.08 10.33
C ILE A 443 3.17 -17.65 9.11
N ARG A 444 3.37 -17.03 7.93
CA ARG A 444 2.88 -17.49 6.64
C ARG A 444 4.06 -17.91 5.78
N THR A 445 4.13 -19.21 5.48
CA THR A 445 5.12 -19.78 4.56
C THR A 445 4.52 -19.99 3.18
N ASP A 446 5.21 -20.69 2.29
CA ASP A 446 4.68 -20.99 0.95
C ASP A 446 3.36 -21.78 0.99
N GLN A 447 3.25 -22.77 1.88
CA GLN A 447 2.12 -23.69 1.95
C GLN A 447 1.27 -23.55 3.20
N TRP A 448 1.84 -23.03 4.29
CA TRP A 448 1.24 -23.11 5.62
C TRP A 448 1.10 -21.78 6.29
N ARG A 449 0.04 -21.61 7.06
CA ARG A 449 -0.11 -20.59 8.08
C ARG A 449 -0.09 -21.26 9.45
N TYR A 450 0.76 -20.77 10.35
CA TYR A 450 0.86 -21.24 11.72
C TYR A 450 0.74 -20.07 12.68
N THR A 451 -0.10 -20.20 13.71
CA THR A 451 -0.32 -19.14 14.71
C THR A 451 -0.25 -19.72 16.13
N GLU A 452 0.49 -19.04 17.00
CA GLU A 452 0.48 -19.29 18.45
C GLU A 452 -0.26 -18.15 19.16
N TRP A 453 -1.25 -18.49 19.97
CA TRP A 453 -1.95 -17.57 20.84
C TRP A 453 -1.39 -17.69 22.26
N ARG A 454 -0.92 -16.57 22.84
CA ARG A 454 -0.30 -16.54 24.15
C ARG A 454 -0.93 -15.47 25.03
N ASP A 455 -1.05 -15.81 26.32
CA ASP A 455 -1.45 -14.87 27.36
C ASP A 455 -0.27 -13.92 27.73
N PRO A 456 -0.46 -12.88 28.59
CA PRO A 456 0.62 -11.98 29.00
C PRO A 456 1.75 -12.68 29.77
N LYS A 457 1.51 -13.86 30.35
CA LYS A 457 2.53 -14.69 31.02
C LYS A 457 3.25 -15.62 30.05
N GLN A 458 2.99 -15.47 28.74
CA GLN A 458 3.54 -16.29 27.65
C GLN A 458 3.08 -17.76 27.65
N ASN A 459 2.03 -18.11 28.40
CA ASN A 459 1.44 -19.43 28.31
C ASN A 459 0.73 -19.57 26.96
N LEU A 460 0.91 -20.73 26.31
CA LEU A 460 0.23 -21.09 25.07
C LEU A 460 -1.24 -21.40 25.38
N VAL A 461 -2.17 -20.63 24.83
CA VAL A 461 -3.63 -20.79 25.04
C VAL A 461 -4.36 -21.25 23.78
N GLY A 462 -3.67 -21.32 22.65
CA GLY A 462 -4.21 -21.85 21.40
C GLY A 462 -3.13 -21.94 20.33
N THR A 463 -3.32 -22.89 19.40
CA THR A 463 -2.41 -23.12 18.28
C THR A 463 -3.25 -23.37 17.02
N GLU A 464 -2.82 -22.81 15.92
CA GLU A 464 -3.45 -23.00 14.63
C GLU A 464 -2.42 -23.44 13.58
N LEU A 465 -2.80 -24.40 12.76
CA LEU A 465 -2.08 -24.76 11.53
C LEU A 465 -3.10 -24.92 10.41
N TYR A 466 -2.91 -24.15 9.36
CA TYR A 466 -3.77 -24.20 8.17
C TYR A 466 -2.97 -24.38 6.89
N ASP A 467 -3.56 -25.11 5.96
CA ASP A 467 -3.22 -25.05 4.55
C ASP A 467 -3.87 -23.81 3.88
N ALA A 468 -3.82 -23.74 2.54
CA ALA A 468 -4.39 -22.62 1.80
C ALA A 468 -5.92 -22.49 1.90
N SER A 469 -6.64 -23.55 2.31
CA SER A 469 -8.11 -23.53 2.43
C SER A 469 -8.59 -22.86 3.72
N GLU A 470 -7.76 -22.86 4.77
CA GLU A 470 -8.11 -22.42 6.12
C GLU A 470 -9.48 -22.98 6.60
N SER A 471 -9.80 -24.23 6.24
CA SER A 471 -11.09 -24.87 6.56
C SER A 471 -11.07 -25.75 7.81
N GLN A 472 -9.88 -26.21 8.20
CA GLN A 472 -9.67 -27.07 9.37
C GLN A 472 -8.35 -26.72 10.05
N ASN A 473 -8.36 -26.59 11.36
CA ASN A 473 -7.14 -26.47 12.14
C ASN A 473 -6.47 -27.85 12.29
N LEU A 474 -5.27 -27.96 11.71
CA LEU A 474 -4.47 -29.19 11.67
C LEU A 474 -3.44 -29.26 12.80
N ALA A 475 -3.41 -28.28 13.73
CA ALA A 475 -2.37 -28.21 14.74
C ALA A 475 -2.37 -29.37 15.75
N ALA A 476 -3.53 -30.01 15.97
CA ALA A 476 -3.66 -31.15 16.88
C ALA A 476 -3.60 -32.51 16.14
N ASP A 477 -3.52 -32.51 14.81
CA ASP A 477 -3.43 -33.75 14.03
C ASP A 477 -2.02 -34.35 14.14
N PRO A 478 -1.87 -35.60 14.64
CA PRO A 478 -0.58 -36.29 14.74
C PRO A 478 0.21 -36.34 13.42
N ALA A 479 -0.48 -36.41 12.29
CA ALA A 479 0.14 -36.43 10.96
C ALA A 479 0.91 -35.11 10.67
N HIS A 480 0.57 -34.03 11.33
CA HIS A 480 1.19 -32.73 11.18
C HIS A 480 2.10 -32.29 12.33
N ALA A 481 2.35 -33.16 13.33
CA ALA A 481 3.12 -32.84 14.53
C ALA A 481 4.53 -32.32 14.22
N GLU A 482 5.24 -32.95 13.28
CA GLU A 482 6.55 -32.48 12.85
C GLU A 482 6.50 -31.10 12.20
N ARG A 483 5.48 -30.85 11.37
CA ARG A 483 5.25 -29.55 10.72
C ARG A 483 4.98 -28.46 11.75
N VAL A 484 4.13 -28.74 12.73
CA VAL A 484 3.86 -27.83 13.86
C VAL A 484 5.16 -27.46 14.56
N ASN A 485 5.99 -28.46 14.91
CA ASN A 485 7.28 -28.22 15.60
C ASN A 485 8.22 -27.36 14.76
N GLN A 486 8.33 -27.64 13.47
CA GLN A 486 9.16 -26.85 12.52
C GLN A 486 8.71 -25.40 12.43
N LEU A 487 7.42 -25.15 12.25
CA LEU A 487 6.86 -23.80 12.13
C LEU A 487 6.90 -23.03 13.45
N ALA A 488 6.69 -23.71 14.57
CA ALA A 488 6.86 -23.14 15.90
C ALA A 488 8.31 -22.70 16.16
N ALA A 489 9.28 -23.50 15.74
CA ALA A 489 10.69 -23.13 15.83
C ALA A 489 11.01 -21.92 14.90
N GLN A 490 10.47 -21.92 13.68
CA GLN A 490 10.66 -20.82 12.73
C GLN A 490 10.00 -19.52 13.23
N LEU A 491 8.79 -19.59 13.81
CA LEU A 491 8.11 -18.46 14.42
C LEU A 491 8.94 -17.86 15.58
N ARG A 492 9.50 -18.71 16.45
CA ARG A 492 10.36 -18.28 17.58
C ARG A 492 11.71 -17.71 17.11
N ALA A 493 12.29 -18.23 16.02
CA ALA A 493 13.50 -17.68 15.43
C ALA A 493 13.29 -16.26 14.85
N GLY A 494 12.04 -15.92 14.54
CA GLY A 494 11.62 -14.59 14.17
C GLY A 494 11.97 -14.20 12.74
N TRP A 495 11.61 -12.99 12.40
CA TRP A 495 11.70 -12.45 11.05
C TRP A 495 13.16 -12.29 10.53
N GLN A 496 14.14 -12.09 11.45
CA GLN A 496 15.53 -11.99 11.05
C GLN A 496 16.05 -13.30 10.43
N ALA A 497 15.61 -14.45 10.95
CA ALA A 497 15.97 -15.76 10.42
C ALA A 497 15.27 -16.13 9.10
N ALA A 498 14.23 -15.38 8.73
CA ALA A 498 13.47 -15.59 7.49
C ALA A 498 13.93 -14.70 6.32
N LYS A 499 14.90 -13.80 6.53
CA LYS A 499 15.48 -12.95 5.47
C LYS A 499 16.03 -13.80 4.32
N PRO A 500 16.09 -13.23 3.10
CA PRO A 500 16.70 -13.88 1.92
C PRO A 500 18.15 -14.25 2.17
#